data_5e709490c273772436b19933c8c3866d
#
_entry.id   5e709490c273772436b19933c8c3866d
#
_cell.length_a   1.000
_cell.length_b   1.000
_cell.length_c   1.000
_cell.angle_alpha   90.00
_cell.angle_beta   90.00
_cell.angle_gamma   90.00
#
_symmetry.space_group_name_H-M   'P 1'
#
loop_
_entity.id
_entity.type
_entity.pdbx_description
1 polymer ?
#
loop_
_entity_poly.entity_id
_entity_poly.type
_entity_poly.pdbx_seq_one_letter_code
_entity_poly.pdbx_strand_id
1 'polypeptide(L)'
;ALVIGTFGRAIWVLDDLLSLRDIINKNSKSKIIALSKNPAIQVKGIFIAPPGNIWTGFHTTYEGENREFQKIKIPFYLNDKVSEMDSIYSIIKNDKNQPIQRLVKNNLDEGLNYLVWKLDEKMVTLPGSWINQESRGIPVLPGVYTAELKYKNETIRSEIKVIQDPRFELDIDVDESLFYYQKRAVEQVKRLSNILNELDRFIKIIEASSFSEKRKKQLLVEIRKIQLKARDQLENR
;
A
#
# COMPACT_ATOMS: atom_id res chain seq x y z
N ALA A 1 -16.31 -17.14 -7.77
CA ALA A 1 -17.00 -16.06 -8.47
C ALA A 1 -18.40 -16.48 -8.91
N LEU A 2 -19.33 -15.55 -9.00
CA LEU A 2 -20.62 -15.70 -9.66
C LEU A 2 -20.59 -14.91 -10.96
N VAL A 3 -20.90 -15.59 -12.06
CA VAL A 3 -20.97 -14.96 -13.39
C VAL A 3 -22.41 -14.96 -13.87
N ILE A 4 -22.93 -13.79 -14.20
CA ILE A 4 -24.30 -13.60 -14.66
C ILE A 4 -24.25 -13.03 -16.08
N GLY A 5 -24.69 -13.82 -17.04
CA GLY A 5 -24.94 -13.37 -18.40
C GLY A 5 -26.33 -12.73 -18.48
N THR A 6 -26.40 -11.50 -18.97
CA THR A 6 -27.68 -10.82 -19.19
C THR A 6 -27.99 -10.74 -20.68
N PHE A 7 -29.28 -10.84 -21.05
CA PHE A 7 -29.68 -10.73 -22.43
C PHE A 7 -29.40 -9.31 -22.96
N GLY A 8 -28.37 -9.19 -23.79
CA GLY A 8 -28.02 -7.96 -24.52
C GLY A 8 -27.36 -6.85 -23.68
N ARG A 9 -27.01 -7.05 -22.40
CA ARG A 9 -26.49 -5.99 -21.52
C ARG A 9 -25.21 -6.32 -20.78
N ALA A 10 -24.36 -7.21 -21.25
CA ALA A 10 -23.07 -7.55 -20.67
C ALA A 10 -23.07 -8.78 -19.73
N ILE A 11 -21.87 -9.16 -19.36
CA ILE A 11 -21.59 -10.20 -18.37
C ILE A 11 -21.18 -9.52 -17.07
N TRP A 12 -21.86 -9.87 -15.99
CA TRP A 12 -21.54 -9.39 -14.64
C TRP A 12 -20.77 -10.47 -13.90
N VAL A 13 -19.70 -10.07 -13.25
CA VAL A 13 -18.87 -10.97 -12.45
C VAL A 13 -18.81 -10.46 -11.00
N LEU A 14 -19.22 -11.32 -10.08
CA LEU A 14 -19.04 -11.10 -8.64
C LEU A 14 -17.95 -12.05 -8.15
N ASP A 15 -16.76 -11.51 -7.96
CA ASP A 15 -15.58 -12.31 -7.65
C ASP A 15 -15.57 -12.84 -6.21
N ASP A 16 -16.10 -12.09 -5.26
CA ASP A 16 -16.04 -12.42 -3.84
C ASP A 16 -17.40 -12.87 -3.27
N LEU A 17 -17.67 -14.17 -3.38
CA LEU A 17 -18.85 -14.77 -2.75
C LEU A 17 -18.64 -15.12 -1.27
N LEU A 18 -17.39 -15.19 -0.79
CA LEU A 18 -17.12 -15.58 0.59
C LEU A 18 -17.60 -14.52 1.56
N SER A 19 -17.33 -13.26 1.26
CA SER A 19 -17.79 -12.12 2.06
C SER A 19 -19.31 -12.10 2.20
N LEU A 20 -20.04 -12.36 1.12
CA LEU A 20 -21.52 -12.42 1.16
C LEU A 20 -22.03 -13.58 2.01
N ARG A 21 -21.42 -14.74 1.90
CA ARG A 21 -21.79 -15.91 2.72
C ARG A 21 -21.55 -15.62 4.20
N ASP A 22 -20.44 -14.96 4.53
CA ASP A 22 -20.13 -14.57 5.89
C ASP A 22 -21.17 -13.58 6.46
N ILE A 23 -21.60 -12.59 5.67
CA ILE A 23 -22.61 -11.63 6.09
C ILE A 23 -23.93 -12.33 6.43
N ILE A 24 -24.35 -13.31 5.62
CA ILE A 24 -25.60 -14.06 5.84
C ILE A 24 -25.48 -14.93 7.10
N ASN A 25 -24.33 -15.50 7.36
CA ASN A 25 -24.13 -16.50 8.43
C ASN A 25 -23.69 -15.88 9.78
N LYS A 26 -23.14 -14.66 9.77
CA LYS A 26 -22.64 -14.01 10.98
C LYS A 26 -23.72 -13.17 11.66
N ASN A 27 -24.31 -13.72 12.71
CA ASN A 27 -25.17 -12.98 13.62
C ASN A 27 -24.32 -12.35 14.75
N SER A 28 -23.61 -11.25 14.46
CA SER A 28 -22.73 -10.58 15.42
C SER A 28 -23.32 -9.25 15.87
N LYS A 29 -23.20 -8.95 17.18
CA LYS A 29 -23.54 -7.65 17.75
C LYS A 29 -22.41 -6.62 17.65
N SER A 30 -21.24 -7.01 17.14
CA SER A 30 -20.10 -6.12 16.95
C SER A 30 -20.39 -5.08 15.88
N LYS A 31 -19.89 -3.87 16.10
CA LYS A 31 -20.03 -2.75 15.15
C LYS A 31 -19.26 -3.01 13.85
N ILE A 32 -18.19 -3.77 13.93
CA ILE A 32 -17.37 -4.16 12.78
C ILE A 32 -17.15 -5.67 12.78
N ILE A 33 -17.26 -6.28 11.61
CA ILE A 33 -17.08 -7.72 11.40
C ILE A 33 -16.03 -7.94 10.31
N ALA A 34 -15.02 -8.78 10.60
CA ALA A 34 -14.10 -9.25 9.59
C ALA A 34 -14.77 -10.30 8.71
N LEU A 35 -14.60 -10.16 7.40
CA LEU A 35 -15.13 -11.10 6.43
C LEU A 35 -14.01 -11.94 5.83
N SER A 36 -14.35 -13.16 5.45
CA SER A 36 -13.43 -14.06 4.76
C SER A 36 -13.17 -13.58 3.33
N LYS A 37 -12.01 -13.89 2.82
CA LYS A 37 -11.61 -13.55 1.46
C LYS A 37 -10.82 -14.70 0.83
N ASN A 38 -10.80 -14.73 -0.49
CA ASN A 38 -9.94 -15.62 -1.24
C ASN A 38 -8.46 -15.27 -1.04
N PRO A 39 -7.54 -16.23 -1.21
CA PRO A 39 -6.11 -15.93 -1.23
C PRO A 39 -5.78 -14.83 -2.23
N ALA A 40 -4.90 -13.94 -1.82
CA ALA A 40 -4.40 -12.88 -2.67
C ALA A 40 -3.36 -13.44 -3.63
N ILE A 41 -3.56 -13.31 -4.93
CA ILE A 41 -2.59 -13.73 -5.92
C ILE A 41 -1.66 -12.55 -6.20
N GLN A 42 -0.37 -12.76 -5.99
CA GLN A 42 0.66 -11.82 -6.37
C GLN A 42 0.96 -12.01 -7.85
N VAL A 43 0.22 -11.32 -8.68
CA VAL A 43 0.35 -11.43 -10.13
C VAL A 43 1.72 -10.93 -10.55
N LYS A 44 2.54 -11.83 -11.05
CA LYS A 44 3.79 -11.52 -11.74
C LYS A 44 3.52 -11.64 -13.23
N GLY A 45 3.39 -10.55 -13.88
CA GLY A 45 3.16 -10.58 -15.31
C GLY A 45 3.74 -9.34 -15.96
N ILE A 46 4.65 -9.57 -16.85
CA ILE A 46 4.94 -8.60 -17.90
C ILE A 46 3.83 -8.83 -18.92
N PHE A 47 2.95 -7.90 -19.00
CA PHE A 47 1.98 -7.92 -20.06
C PHE A 47 2.63 -7.35 -21.29
N ILE A 48 3.34 -8.18 -21.96
CA ILE A 48 3.82 -7.89 -23.28
C ILE A 48 2.61 -8.13 -24.18
N ALA A 49 2.02 -7.06 -24.66
CA ALA A 49 1.09 -7.16 -25.77
C ALA A 49 1.84 -7.80 -26.94
N PRO A 50 1.30 -8.83 -27.57
CA PRO A 50 1.90 -9.37 -28.77
C PRO A 50 2.11 -8.26 -29.79
N PRO A 51 3.21 -8.25 -30.56
CA PRO A 51 3.45 -7.25 -31.56
C PRO A 51 2.26 -7.11 -32.51
N GLY A 52 1.78 -5.91 -32.69
CA GLY A 52 0.62 -5.62 -33.55
C GLY A 52 -0.74 -5.77 -32.91
N ASN A 53 -0.83 -6.17 -31.67
CA ASN A 53 -2.08 -6.25 -30.95
C ASN A 53 -2.09 -5.21 -29.81
N ILE A 54 -2.76 -4.10 -30.09
CA ILE A 54 -2.92 -2.99 -29.13
C ILE A 54 -3.96 -3.35 -28.07
N TRP A 55 -4.65 -4.46 -28.23
CA TRP A 55 -5.60 -4.92 -27.25
C TRP A 55 -4.83 -5.52 -26.07
N THR A 56 -4.53 -4.70 -25.15
CA THR A 56 -4.13 -5.10 -23.84
C THR A 56 -5.40 -5.02 -23.01
N GLY A 57 -5.94 -6.10 -22.62
CA GLY A 57 -7.07 -6.17 -21.67
C GLY A 57 -6.80 -5.45 -20.33
N PHE A 58 -5.68 -4.77 -20.29
CA PHE A 58 -5.16 -3.92 -19.28
C PHE A 58 -5.63 -2.53 -19.30
N HIS A 59 -5.82 -2.08 -20.47
CA HIS A 59 -5.77 -0.70 -20.64
C HIS A 59 -7.10 -0.12 -20.47
N THR A 60 -8.04 -0.32 -20.17
CA THR A 60 -8.92 0.80 -20.24
C THR A 60 -10.37 0.54 -20.34
N THR A 61 -10.71 -0.57 -20.74
CA THR A 61 -12.12 -0.88 -20.89
C THR A 61 -12.70 -1.63 -19.71
N TYR A 62 -11.87 -1.95 -18.76
CA TYR A 62 -12.28 -2.57 -17.51
C TYR A 62 -12.08 -1.60 -16.36
N GLU A 63 -12.93 -0.62 -16.33
CA GLU A 63 -13.18 0.13 -15.14
C GLU A 63 -13.77 -0.83 -14.10
N GLY A 64 -12.93 -1.34 -13.28
CA GLY A 64 -13.31 -2.14 -12.16
C GLY A 64 -12.18 -2.15 -11.17
N GLU A 65 -12.43 -1.63 -10.00
CA GLU A 65 -11.50 -1.65 -8.86
C GLU A 65 -10.97 -3.07 -8.56
N ASN A 66 -11.62 -4.11 -9.07
CA ASN A 66 -11.26 -5.50 -8.85
C ASN A 66 -10.15 -6.02 -9.75
N ARG A 67 -9.76 -5.28 -10.78
CA ARG A 67 -8.80 -5.74 -11.79
C ARG A 67 -7.50 -4.95 -11.82
N GLU A 68 -7.29 -4.11 -10.86
CA GLU A 68 -5.99 -3.49 -10.69
C GLU A 68 -5.00 -4.52 -10.18
N PHE A 69 -3.95 -4.74 -10.99
CA PHE A 69 -2.87 -5.63 -10.64
C PHE A 69 -2.22 -5.24 -9.32
N GLN A 70 -1.87 -6.25 -8.54
CA GLN A 70 -1.17 -6.06 -7.29
C GLN A 70 -1.94 -5.24 -6.24
N LYS A 71 -3.25 -5.28 -6.28
CA LYS A 71 -4.11 -4.78 -5.21
C LYS A 71 -5.05 -5.87 -4.76
N ILE A 72 -5.36 -5.87 -3.48
CA ILE A 72 -6.40 -6.72 -2.92
C ILE A 72 -7.38 -5.88 -2.12
N LYS A 73 -8.61 -6.32 -2.10
CA LYS A 73 -9.66 -5.78 -1.25
C LYS A 73 -9.77 -6.62 0.01
N ILE A 74 -9.67 -6.00 1.16
CA ILE A 74 -9.88 -6.63 2.47
C ILE A 74 -11.30 -6.27 2.89
N PRO A 75 -12.25 -7.22 2.82
CA PRO A 75 -13.65 -6.96 3.12
C PRO A 75 -13.90 -6.88 4.63
N PHE A 76 -14.77 -5.97 5.01
CA PHE A 76 -15.32 -5.90 6.36
C PHE A 76 -16.74 -5.35 6.32
N TYR A 77 -17.52 -5.64 7.35
CA TYR A 77 -18.91 -5.21 7.44
C TYR A 77 -19.12 -4.33 8.66
N LEU A 78 -19.82 -3.21 8.48
CA LEU A 78 -20.18 -2.29 9.54
C LEU A 78 -21.67 -2.42 9.90
N ASN A 79 -21.92 -2.82 11.14
CA ASN A 79 -23.27 -2.87 11.74
C ASN A 79 -23.69 -1.55 12.41
N ASP A 80 -22.84 -0.54 12.34
CA ASP A 80 -23.04 0.74 13.01
C ASP A 80 -23.51 1.80 12.01
N LYS A 81 -24.21 2.81 12.51
CA LYS A 81 -24.46 4.02 11.74
C LYS A 81 -23.14 4.78 11.55
N VAL A 82 -22.87 5.11 10.32
CA VAL A 82 -21.64 5.76 9.91
C VAL A 82 -21.85 7.25 9.76
N SER A 83 -20.94 8.07 10.26
CA SER A 83 -20.89 9.51 10.05
C SER A 83 -19.79 9.86 9.04
N GLU A 84 -19.87 11.04 8.42
CA GLU A 84 -18.87 11.55 7.48
C GLU A 84 -17.47 11.70 8.11
N MET A 85 -17.39 11.81 9.44
CA MET A 85 -16.13 11.91 10.17
C MET A 85 -15.56 10.55 10.54
N ASP A 86 -16.31 9.47 10.36
CA ASP A 86 -15.83 8.15 10.70
C ASP A 86 -14.77 7.67 9.72
N SER A 87 -13.75 7.06 10.25
CA SER A 87 -12.67 6.46 9.48
C SER A 87 -12.27 5.11 10.10
N ILE A 88 -11.74 4.24 9.27
CA ILE A 88 -11.13 3.00 9.71
C ILE A 88 -9.66 3.01 9.32
N TYR A 89 -8.83 2.46 10.17
CA TYR A 89 -7.45 2.19 9.82
C TYR A 89 -7.11 0.72 10.07
N SER A 90 -6.21 0.21 9.25
CA SER A 90 -5.68 -1.13 9.39
C SER A 90 -4.17 -1.10 9.46
N ILE A 91 -3.63 -1.97 10.30
CA ILE A 91 -2.20 -2.27 10.34
C ILE A 91 -2.03 -3.66 9.77
N ILE A 92 -1.31 -3.75 8.66
CA ILE A 92 -0.91 -5.04 8.09
C ILE A 92 0.36 -5.50 8.79
N LYS A 93 0.35 -6.73 9.26
CA LYS A 93 1.46 -7.37 9.97
C LYS A 93 1.90 -8.62 9.22
N ASN A 94 3.20 -8.88 9.25
CA ASN A 94 3.77 -10.12 8.72
C ASN A 94 3.60 -11.30 9.70
N ASP A 95 4.12 -12.47 9.34
CA ASP A 95 4.13 -13.70 10.14
C ASP A 95 4.82 -13.53 11.50
N LYS A 96 5.79 -12.62 11.61
CA LYS A 96 6.49 -12.25 12.85
C LYS A 96 5.74 -11.20 13.67
N ASN A 97 4.48 -10.91 13.33
CA ASN A 97 3.64 -9.87 13.97
C ASN A 97 4.24 -8.45 13.90
N GLN A 98 5.15 -8.19 12.95
CA GLN A 98 5.74 -6.89 12.72
C GLN A 98 4.85 -6.06 11.80
N PRO A 99 4.58 -4.78 12.12
CA PRO A 99 3.80 -3.91 11.26
C PRO A 99 4.59 -3.56 9.99
N ILE A 100 4.01 -3.82 8.83
CA ILE A 100 4.64 -3.58 7.52
C ILE A 100 3.94 -2.49 6.72
N GLN A 101 2.63 -2.28 6.93
CA GLN A 101 1.87 -1.28 6.20
C GLN A 101 0.74 -0.73 7.07
N ARG A 102 0.34 0.51 6.82
CA ARG A 102 -0.83 1.14 7.42
C ARG A 102 -1.76 1.63 6.31
N LEU A 103 -2.99 1.18 6.39
CA LEU A 103 -4.06 1.56 5.47
C LEU A 103 -5.07 2.41 6.22
N VAL A 104 -5.64 3.39 5.53
CA VAL A 104 -6.72 4.23 6.07
C VAL A 104 -7.82 4.30 5.02
N LYS A 105 -9.06 4.21 5.45
CA LYS A 105 -10.24 4.47 4.64
C LYS A 105 -11.12 5.47 5.36
N ASN A 106 -11.33 6.58 4.71
CA ASN A 106 -12.39 7.54 5.01
C ASN A 106 -13.60 7.19 4.12
N ASN A 107 -14.68 7.90 4.25
CA ASN A 107 -15.90 7.67 3.48
C ASN A 107 -16.37 6.22 3.58
N LEU A 108 -16.83 5.88 4.76
CA LEU A 108 -17.35 4.56 5.09
C LEU A 108 -18.85 4.52 4.75
N ASP A 109 -19.30 3.34 4.33
CA ASP A 109 -20.72 3.06 4.14
C ASP A 109 -21.22 2.12 5.23
N GLU A 110 -22.50 2.19 5.56
CA GLU A 110 -23.15 1.15 6.36
C GLU A 110 -23.11 -0.17 5.58
N GLY A 111 -22.79 -1.28 6.24
CA GLY A 111 -22.72 -2.57 5.58
C GLY A 111 -21.33 -2.92 5.04
N LEU A 112 -21.28 -3.43 3.80
CA LEU A 112 -20.07 -3.97 3.21
C LEU A 112 -19.09 -2.87 2.76
N ASN A 113 -17.88 -2.95 3.25
CA ASN A 113 -16.79 -2.06 2.94
C ASN A 113 -15.52 -2.83 2.57
N TYR A 114 -14.57 -2.13 1.94
CA TYR A 114 -13.28 -2.69 1.55
C TYR A 114 -12.14 -1.74 1.90
N LEU A 115 -11.06 -2.28 2.45
CA LEU A 115 -9.75 -1.66 2.47
C LEU A 115 -8.92 -2.19 1.30
N VAL A 116 -8.18 -1.32 0.64
CA VAL A 116 -7.33 -1.71 -0.48
C VAL A 116 -5.88 -1.77 -0.01
N TRP A 117 -5.24 -2.93 -0.22
CA TRP A 117 -3.82 -3.12 0.03
C TRP A 117 -3.10 -3.47 -1.28
N LYS A 118 -2.01 -2.77 -1.57
CA LYS A 118 -1.22 -2.94 -2.81
C LYS A 118 -0.24 -4.14 -2.74
N LEU A 119 -0.35 -5.02 -1.75
CA LEU A 119 0.56 -6.13 -1.47
C LEU A 119 2.01 -5.66 -1.32
N ASP A 120 2.20 -4.56 -0.64
CA ASP A 120 3.48 -3.92 -0.43
C ASP A 120 3.73 -3.56 1.04
N GLU A 121 5.00 -3.41 1.40
CA GLU A 121 5.40 -2.78 2.64
C GLU A 121 5.42 -1.26 2.48
N LYS A 122 5.34 -0.55 3.59
CA LYS A 122 5.36 0.91 3.58
C LYS A 122 6.68 1.45 3.02
N MET A 123 6.58 2.29 2.00
CA MET A 123 7.73 3.02 1.45
C MET A 123 8.18 4.13 2.38
N VAL A 124 9.45 4.49 2.29
CA VAL A 124 10.00 5.67 2.94
C VAL A 124 9.56 6.92 2.18
N THR A 125 9.03 7.89 2.91
CA THR A 125 8.74 9.21 2.34
C THR A 125 10.03 10.00 2.22
N LEU A 126 10.36 10.43 1.02
CA LEU A 126 11.49 11.33 0.79
C LEU A 126 11.11 12.76 1.13
N PRO A 127 12.02 13.56 1.72
CA PRO A 127 11.75 14.95 2.00
C PRO A 127 11.69 15.77 0.71
N GLY A 128 10.74 16.70 0.66
CA GLY A 128 10.60 17.65 -0.43
C GLY A 128 9.83 17.12 -1.66
N SER A 129 9.64 17.99 -2.62
CA SER A 129 8.85 17.79 -3.84
C SER A 129 9.41 16.81 -4.87
N TRP A 130 10.25 15.91 -4.46
CA TRP A 130 11.06 15.05 -5.32
C TRP A 130 10.28 13.93 -5.98
N ILE A 131 9.22 13.49 -5.35
CA ILE A 131 8.37 12.43 -5.90
C ILE A 131 6.91 12.80 -5.66
N ASN A 132 6.31 13.42 -6.66
CA ASN A 132 4.85 13.60 -6.75
C ASN A 132 4.13 12.30 -7.14
N GLN A 133 4.80 11.16 -7.12
CA GLN A 133 4.19 9.87 -7.37
C GLN A 133 4.01 9.15 -6.05
N GLU A 134 2.84 8.58 -5.85
CA GLU A 134 2.63 7.54 -4.84
C GLU A 134 3.64 6.42 -5.10
N SER A 135 4.80 6.50 -4.46
CA SER A 135 5.82 5.48 -4.60
C SER A 135 5.25 4.18 -4.05
N ARG A 136 5.24 3.14 -4.87
CA ARG A 136 4.95 1.79 -4.41
C ARG A 136 5.98 1.36 -3.38
N GLY A 137 5.51 0.70 -2.33
CA GLY A 137 6.39 0.02 -1.40
C GLY A 137 7.06 -1.21 -2.01
N ILE A 138 7.87 -1.89 -1.22
CA ILE A 138 8.46 -3.16 -1.63
C ILE A 138 7.35 -4.21 -1.68
N PRO A 139 7.16 -4.93 -2.80
CA PRO A 139 6.20 -6.03 -2.85
C PRO A 139 6.50 -7.06 -1.77
N VAL A 140 5.47 -7.52 -1.06
CA VAL A 140 5.64 -8.53 -0.02
C VAL A 140 5.91 -9.91 -0.62
N LEU A 141 6.56 -10.78 0.13
CA LEU A 141 6.72 -12.18 -0.27
C LEU A 141 5.39 -12.96 -0.09
N PRO A 142 5.20 -14.07 -0.80
CA PRO A 142 4.14 -15.01 -0.50
C PRO A 142 4.19 -15.46 0.96
N GLY A 143 3.03 -15.55 1.60
CA GLY A 143 2.98 -15.88 3.02
C GLY A 143 1.63 -15.53 3.65
N VAL A 144 1.57 -15.61 4.97
CA VAL A 144 0.38 -15.26 5.75
C VAL A 144 0.59 -13.92 6.44
N TYR A 145 -0.36 -13.03 6.23
CA TYR A 145 -0.38 -11.69 6.79
C TYR A 145 -1.63 -11.49 7.62
N THR A 146 -1.59 -10.58 8.57
CA THR A 146 -2.74 -10.21 9.39
C THR A 146 -3.07 -8.75 9.19
N ALA A 147 -4.29 -8.44 8.77
CA ALA A 147 -4.84 -7.10 8.82
C ALA A 147 -5.56 -6.89 10.15
N GLU A 148 -5.04 -6.01 10.98
CA GLU A 148 -5.69 -5.58 12.21
C GLU A 148 -6.45 -4.29 11.93
N LEU A 149 -7.79 -4.39 11.84
CA LEU A 149 -8.67 -3.27 11.53
C LEU A 149 -9.19 -2.67 12.83
N LYS A 150 -9.11 -1.34 12.93
CA LYS A 150 -9.60 -0.59 14.08
C LYS A 150 -10.67 0.41 13.66
N TYR A 151 -11.83 0.29 14.27
CA TYR A 151 -12.98 1.16 14.07
C TYR A 151 -13.56 1.56 15.44
N LYS A 152 -13.57 2.87 15.71
CA LYS A 152 -13.96 3.39 17.03
C LYS A 152 -13.17 2.66 18.15
N ASN A 153 -13.86 1.98 19.04
CA ASN A 153 -13.26 1.25 20.17
C ASN A 153 -13.12 -0.27 19.91
N GLU A 154 -13.41 -0.73 18.70
CA GLU A 154 -13.33 -2.14 18.36
C GLU A 154 -12.11 -2.42 17.46
N THR A 155 -11.54 -3.60 17.67
CA THR A 155 -10.42 -4.10 16.86
C THR A 155 -10.75 -5.51 16.40
N ILE A 156 -10.66 -5.74 15.10
CA ILE A 156 -10.84 -7.06 14.50
C ILE A 156 -9.61 -7.45 13.70
N ARG A 157 -9.48 -8.73 13.41
CA ARG A 157 -8.37 -9.29 12.64
C ARG A 157 -8.89 -10.07 11.46
N SER A 158 -8.25 -9.88 10.32
CA SER A 158 -8.49 -10.65 9.09
C SER A 158 -7.17 -11.24 8.63
N GLU A 159 -7.14 -12.56 8.45
CA GLU A 159 -5.98 -13.24 7.89
C GLU A 159 -5.98 -13.09 6.37
N ILE A 160 -4.81 -12.84 5.80
CA ILE A 160 -4.61 -12.65 4.38
C ILE A 160 -3.52 -13.61 3.92
N LYS A 161 -3.91 -14.64 3.18
CA LYS A 161 -2.96 -15.53 2.53
C LYS A 161 -2.55 -14.94 1.19
N VAL A 162 -1.26 -14.62 1.03
CA VAL A 162 -0.66 -14.19 -0.23
C VAL A 162 0.01 -15.39 -0.88
N ILE A 163 -0.33 -15.66 -2.12
CA ILE A 163 0.24 -16.76 -2.90
C ILE A 163 0.90 -16.22 -4.17
N GLN A 164 1.86 -16.95 -4.67
CA GLN A 164 2.46 -16.66 -5.98
C GLN A 164 1.43 -16.86 -7.10
N ASP A 165 1.70 -16.24 -8.24
CA ASP A 165 0.93 -16.47 -9.45
C ASP A 165 1.15 -17.92 -9.93
N PRO A 166 0.11 -18.77 -9.91
CA PRO A 166 0.26 -20.19 -10.25
C PRO A 166 0.60 -20.45 -11.72
N ARG A 167 0.59 -19.42 -12.55
CA ARG A 167 0.94 -19.53 -13.98
C ARG A 167 2.44 -19.49 -14.22
N PHE A 168 3.24 -19.13 -13.22
CA PHE A 168 4.68 -19.01 -13.33
C PHE A 168 5.36 -19.94 -12.33
N GLU A 169 6.29 -20.75 -12.84
CA GLU A 169 7.28 -21.43 -12.00
C GLU A 169 8.34 -20.39 -11.62
N LEU A 170 8.33 -19.98 -10.38
CA LEU A 170 9.22 -18.95 -9.87
C LEU A 170 10.28 -19.57 -8.99
N ASP A 171 11.51 -19.11 -9.17
CA ASP A 171 12.60 -19.40 -8.26
C ASP A 171 12.42 -18.60 -6.97
N ILE A 172 12.00 -19.27 -5.92
CA ILE A 172 11.72 -18.67 -4.61
C ILE A 172 12.97 -18.00 -4.05
N ASP A 173 14.13 -18.59 -4.26
CA ASP A 173 15.41 -18.10 -3.74
C ASP A 173 15.79 -16.75 -4.38
N VAL A 174 15.50 -16.60 -5.68
CA VAL A 174 15.73 -15.34 -6.40
C VAL A 174 14.79 -14.26 -5.88
N ASP A 175 13.51 -14.58 -5.65
CA ASP A 175 12.53 -13.63 -5.15
C ASP A 175 12.85 -13.16 -3.73
N GLU A 176 13.24 -14.06 -2.86
CA GLU A 176 13.67 -13.72 -1.49
C GLU A 176 14.94 -12.85 -1.52
N SER A 177 15.92 -13.22 -2.31
CA SER A 177 17.15 -12.45 -2.46
C SER A 177 16.88 -11.03 -2.94
N LEU A 178 16.02 -10.88 -3.96
CA LEU A 178 15.60 -9.57 -4.48
C LEU A 178 14.87 -8.75 -3.41
N PHE A 179 13.95 -9.36 -2.67
CA PHE A 179 13.21 -8.72 -1.58
C PHE A 179 14.16 -8.17 -0.51
N TYR A 180 15.10 -8.98 -0.02
CA TYR A 180 16.06 -8.55 0.98
C TYR A 180 17.02 -7.48 0.46
N TYR A 181 17.40 -7.55 -0.82
CA TYR A 181 18.20 -6.51 -1.46
C TYR A 181 17.44 -5.18 -1.51
N GLN A 182 16.17 -5.21 -1.91
CA GLN A 182 15.30 -4.03 -1.92
C GLN A 182 15.12 -3.45 -0.51
N LYS A 183 14.93 -4.29 0.51
CA LYS A 183 14.85 -3.83 1.91
C LYS A 183 16.11 -3.11 2.36
N ARG A 184 17.28 -3.63 2.03
CA ARG A 184 18.55 -2.95 2.33
C ARG A 184 18.66 -1.60 1.62
N ALA A 185 18.25 -1.51 0.36
CA ALA A 185 18.25 -0.26 -0.38
C ALA A 185 17.30 0.77 0.27
N VAL A 186 16.09 0.37 0.61
CA VAL A 186 15.10 1.23 1.29
C VAL A 186 15.62 1.71 2.64
N GLU A 187 16.34 0.88 3.41
CA GLU A 187 16.94 1.29 4.68
C GLU A 187 18.00 2.37 4.48
N GLN A 188 18.81 2.29 3.42
CA GLN A 188 19.79 3.36 3.10
C GLN A 188 19.08 4.66 2.70
N VAL A 189 18.03 4.56 1.88
CA VAL A 189 17.20 5.71 1.49
C VAL A 189 16.57 6.36 2.73
N LYS A 190 16.08 5.57 3.69
CA LYS A 190 15.52 6.06 4.95
C LYS A 190 16.55 6.84 5.79
N ARG A 191 17.76 6.32 5.91
CA ARG A 191 18.83 7.02 6.62
C ARG A 191 19.15 8.36 5.97
N LEU A 192 19.24 8.38 4.65
CA LEU A 192 19.52 9.59 3.89
C LEU A 192 18.37 10.61 3.98
N SER A 193 17.12 10.13 3.92
CA SER A 193 15.94 10.95 4.13
C SER A 193 15.92 11.61 5.51
N ASN A 194 16.28 10.88 6.56
CA ASN A 194 16.36 11.43 7.91
C ASN A 194 17.43 12.53 8.00
N ILE A 195 18.60 12.32 7.40
CA ILE A 195 19.67 13.35 7.35
C ILE A 195 19.17 14.61 6.64
N LEU A 196 18.51 14.48 5.50
CA LEU A 196 17.96 15.62 4.76
C LEU A 196 16.92 16.39 5.58
N ASN A 197 16.02 15.68 6.26
CA ASN A 197 15.02 16.30 7.14
C ASN A 197 15.69 17.06 8.30
N GLU A 198 16.75 16.52 8.87
CA GLU A 198 17.50 17.21 9.92
C GLU A 198 18.20 18.46 9.39
N LEU A 199 18.81 18.39 8.22
CA LEU A 199 19.43 19.56 7.59
C LEU A 199 18.39 20.66 7.30
N ASP A 200 17.20 20.31 6.82
CA ASP A 200 16.11 21.28 6.63
C ASP A 200 15.66 21.90 7.96
N ARG A 201 15.65 21.13 9.03
CA ARG A 201 15.38 21.63 10.38
C ARG A 201 16.45 22.61 10.85
N PHE A 202 17.74 22.30 10.62
CA PHE A 202 18.83 23.19 10.93
C PHE A 202 18.77 24.52 10.17
N ILE A 203 18.41 24.48 8.87
CA ILE A 203 18.20 25.69 8.08
C ILE A 203 17.19 26.61 8.75
N LYS A 204 16.02 26.08 9.12
CA LYS A 204 14.97 26.85 9.80
C LYS A 204 15.45 27.46 11.13
N ILE A 205 16.23 26.71 11.90
CA ILE A 205 16.81 27.21 13.18
C ILE A 205 17.80 28.36 12.93
N ILE A 206 18.66 28.21 11.91
CA ILE A 206 19.64 29.26 11.59
C ILE A 206 18.95 30.54 11.11
N GLU A 207 17.93 30.39 10.26
CA GLU A 207 17.15 31.52 9.77
C GLU A 207 16.44 32.27 10.90
N ALA A 208 15.90 31.56 11.89
CA ALA A 208 15.22 32.12 13.06
C ALA A 208 16.20 32.62 14.16
N SER A 209 17.50 32.33 14.05
CA SER A 209 18.49 32.70 15.08
C SER A 209 18.84 34.20 15.10
N SER A 210 19.42 34.66 16.19
CA SER A 210 19.97 36.02 16.35
C SER A 210 21.36 36.20 15.76
N PHE A 211 21.87 35.24 14.98
CA PHE A 211 23.23 35.38 14.38
C PHE A 211 23.27 36.56 13.38
N SER A 212 24.47 37.10 13.19
CA SER A 212 24.68 38.12 12.16
C SER A 212 24.42 37.55 10.76
N GLU A 213 23.91 38.37 9.84
CA GLU A 213 23.58 37.94 8.47
C GLU A 213 24.79 37.32 7.75
N LYS A 214 26.01 37.80 8.01
CA LYS A 214 27.23 37.20 7.45
C LYS A 214 27.42 35.76 7.95
N ARG A 215 27.17 35.50 9.23
CA ARG A 215 27.30 34.16 9.83
C ARG A 215 26.21 33.21 9.36
N LYS A 216 24.97 33.68 9.28
CA LYS A 216 23.85 32.90 8.72
C LYS A 216 24.20 32.45 7.29
N LYS A 217 24.61 33.37 6.42
CA LYS A 217 24.97 33.09 5.04
C LYS A 217 26.05 32.01 4.91
N GLN A 218 27.09 32.09 5.73
CA GLN A 218 28.17 31.09 5.76
C GLN A 218 27.64 29.70 6.12
N LEU A 219 26.88 29.58 7.22
CA LEU A 219 26.31 28.30 7.68
C LEU A 219 25.34 27.69 6.66
N LEU A 220 24.46 28.51 6.06
CA LEU A 220 23.52 28.05 5.05
C LEU A 220 24.23 27.53 3.79
N VAL A 221 25.33 28.14 3.38
CA VAL A 221 26.12 27.65 2.22
C VAL A 221 26.74 26.28 2.53
N GLU A 222 27.25 26.06 3.71
CA GLU A 222 27.80 24.75 4.11
C GLU A 222 26.73 23.67 4.16
N ILE A 223 25.60 23.96 4.78
CA ILE A 223 24.47 23.00 4.85
C ILE A 223 23.96 22.65 3.45
N ARG A 224 23.77 23.65 2.57
CA ARG A 224 23.32 23.41 1.19
C ARG A 224 24.29 22.56 0.38
N LYS A 225 25.60 22.70 0.60
CA LYS A 225 26.59 21.80 -0.01
C LYS A 225 26.42 20.35 0.43
N ILE A 226 26.14 20.12 1.71
CA ILE A 226 25.88 18.78 2.23
C ILE A 226 24.58 18.22 1.66
N GLN A 227 23.51 19.04 1.59
CA GLN A 227 22.24 18.64 0.97
C GLN A 227 22.42 18.25 -0.49
N LEU A 228 23.16 19.00 -1.28
CA LEU A 228 23.44 18.67 -2.67
C LEU A 228 24.15 17.32 -2.80
N LYS A 229 25.21 17.10 -2.01
CA LYS A 229 25.90 15.78 -2.01
C LYS A 229 24.98 14.63 -1.63
N ALA A 230 24.12 14.82 -0.64
CA ALA A 230 23.16 13.81 -0.23
C ALA A 230 22.12 13.55 -1.34
N ARG A 231 21.74 14.55 -2.07
CA ARG A 231 20.83 14.48 -3.20
C ARG A 231 21.42 13.73 -4.38
N ASP A 232 22.64 14.08 -4.77
CA ASP A 232 23.35 13.42 -5.88
C ASP A 232 23.49 11.91 -5.64
N GLN A 233 23.60 11.48 -4.39
CA GLN A 233 23.60 10.06 -4.04
C GLN A 233 22.25 9.35 -4.19
N LEU A 234 21.15 10.09 -4.16
CA LEU A 234 19.81 9.54 -4.43
C LEU A 234 19.49 9.45 -5.92
N GLU A 235 19.99 10.40 -6.72
CA GLU A 235 19.70 10.50 -8.15
C GLU A 235 20.58 9.56 -9.00
N ASN A 236 21.79 9.24 -8.54
CA ASN A 236 22.76 8.43 -9.27
C ASN A 236 22.67 6.92 -8.95
N ARG A 237 21.54 6.44 -8.44
CA ARG A 237 21.24 5.03 -8.18
C ARG A 237 19.94 4.60 -8.87
#